data_a99c5f39a6e4657cc845279031e70abd
#
_entry.id   a99c5f39a6e4657cc845279031e70abd
#
_cell.length_a   1.000
_cell.length_b   1.000
_cell.length_c   1.000
_cell.angle_alpha   90.00
_cell.angle_beta   90.00
_cell.angle_gamma   90.00
#
_symmetry.space_group_name_H-M   'P 1'
#
loop_
_entity.id
_entity.type
_entity.pdbx_description
1 polymer ?
#
loop_
_entity_poly.entity_id
_entity_poly.type
_entity_poly.pdbx_seq_one_letter_code
_entity_poly.pdbx_strand_id
1 'polypeptide(L)'
;GLVSKKDMVLGNKIKTGDIIIGAKSSGMHSNGYSLARKALLTKYSVKDKVKGVGVIGESLLTPTEIYVKPVLEIIQKCKVNGLAHITGGAFTKLLRLKKIGYNIDSLPTIPPIMKLIEEQGVKPDEMYKTFNMGVGFCVVASKEQVDKIKSIFKKHNISSQEIGQITSKKGVFVNSTKIA
;
A
#
# COMPACT_ATOMS: atom_id res chain seq x y z
N GLY A 1 -17.03 -9.58 -10.31
CA GLY A 1 -18.07 -8.72 -9.75
C GLY A 1 -18.69 -7.82 -10.80
N LEU A 2 -19.86 -7.27 -10.49
CA LEU A 2 -20.53 -6.27 -11.33
C LEU A 2 -20.47 -4.91 -10.65
N VAL A 3 -20.25 -3.85 -11.43
CA VAL A 3 -20.29 -2.47 -10.97
C VAL A 3 -21.07 -1.63 -11.99
N SER A 4 -21.92 -0.72 -11.48
CA SER A 4 -22.61 0.24 -12.34
C SER A 4 -21.60 1.23 -12.95
N LYS A 5 -21.74 1.56 -14.23
CA LYS A 5 -20.83 2.49 -14.93
C LYS A 5 -20.68 3.83 -14.21
N LYS A 6 -21.73 4.33 -13.58
CA LYS A 6 -21.72 5.59 -12.79
C LYS A 6 -20.91 5.51 -11.51
N ASP A 7 -20.71 4.30 -10.95
CA ASP A 7 -20.05 4.07 -9.66
C ASP A 7 -18.56 3.66 -9.85
N MET A 8 -18.08 3.63 -11.10
CA MET A 8 -16.69 3.28 -11.41
C MET A 8 -15.74 4.42 -11.01
N VAL A 9 -14.70 4.09 -10.23
CA VAL A 9 -13.63 5.01 -9.85
C VAL A 9 -12.41 4.75 -10.75
N LEU A 10 -12.29 5.52 -11.83
CA LEU A 10 -11.30 5.29 -12.91
C LEU A 10 -9.98 6.07 -12.73
N GLY A 11 -9.86 6.93 -11.72
CA GLY A 11 -8.67 7.74 -11.52
C GLY A 11 -8.61 9.03 -12.36
N ASN A 12 -9.50 9.23 -13.32
CA ASN A 12 -9.51 10.40 -14.20
C ASN A 12 -9.70 11.74 -13.47
N LYS A 13 -10.37 11.73 -12.31
CA LYS A 13 -10.61 12.90 -11.44
C LYS A 13 -9.43 13.27 -10.53
N ILE A 14 -8.38 12.44 -10.46
CA ILE A 14 -7.18 12.74 -9.66
C ILE A 14 -6.56 14.04 -10.17
N LYS A 15 -6.22 14.95 -9.25
CA LYS A 15 -5.60 16.24 -9.54
C LYS A 15 -4.49 16.56 -8.53
N THR A 16 -3.58 17.45 -8.91
CA THR A 16 -2.56 17.98 -8.01
C THR A 16 -3.21 18.56 -6.75
N GLY A 17 -2.63 18.25 -5.59
CA GLY A 17 -3.13 18.63 -4.27
C GLY A 17 -4.09 17.61 -3.64
N ASP A 18 -4.54 16.58 -4.37
CA ASP A 18 -5.25 15.46 -3.75
C ASP A 18 -4.32 14.72 -2.78
N ILE A 19 -4.89 14.19 -1.71
CA ILE A 19 -4.19 13.45 -0.67
C ILE A 19 -4.24 11.95 -0.97
N ILE A 20 -3.13 11.26 -0.70
CA ILE A 20 -3.04 9.81 -0.77
C ILE A 20 -3.20 9.26 0.66
N ILE A 21 -4.29 8.55 0.92
CA ILE A 21 -4.57 7.88 2.18
C ILE A 21 -4.16 6.42 2.02
N GLY A 22 -3.24 5.94 2.87
CA GLY A 22 -2.82 4.54 2.94
C GLY A 22 -3.53 3.81 4.06
N ALA A 23 -4.21 2.72 3.74
CA ALA A 23 -4.72 1.76 4.71
C ALA A 23 -3.64 0.70 5.01
N LYS A 24 -3.44 0.40 6.30
CA LYS A 24 -2.39 -0.51 6.77
C LYS A 24 -2.57 -1.91 6.20
N SER A 25 -1.46 -2.55 5.85
CA SER A 25 -1.42 -3.98 5.52
C SER A 25 -1.27 -4.83 6.78
N SER A 26 -1.72 -6.08 6.73
CA SER A 26 -1.53 -7.08 7.78
C SER A 26 -0.13 -7.73 7.74
N GLY A 27 0.59 -7.58 6.62
CA GLY A 27 1.88 -8.21 6.35
C GLY A 27 2.25 -8.09 4.89
N MET A 28 2.94 -9.08 4.35
CA MET A 28 3.35 -9.11 2.94
C MET A 28 2.18 -9.22 1.97
N HIS A 29 1.04 -9.66 2.43
CA HIS A 29 -0.08 -10.08 1.59
C HIS A 29 0.35 -11.21 0.63
N SER A 30 -0.13 -11.20 -0.62
CA SER A 30 0.14 -12.29 -1.57
C SER A 30 1.17 -11.91 -2.64
N ASN A 31 2.13 -11.01 -2.33
CA ASN A 31 3.05 -10.47 -3.33
C ASN A 31 4.51 -10.49 -2.86
N GLY A 32 5.42 -10.58 -3.83
CA GLY A 32 6.85 -10.52 -3.58
C GLY A 32 7.47 -11.81 -3.03
N TYR A 33 6.74 -12.92 -3.00
CA TYR A 33 7.22 -14.18 -2.38
C TYR A 33 8.48 -14.75 -3.04
N SER A 34 8.64 -14.65 -4.35
CA SER A 34 9.87 -15.11 -5.02
C SER A 34 11.10 -14.40 -4.49
N LEU A 35 11.02 -13.06 -4.35
CA LEU A 35 12.11 -12.25 -3.81
C LEU A 35 12.30 -12.50 -2.31
N ALA A 36 11.23 -12.54 -1.52
CA ALA A 36 11.28 -12.81 -0.09
C ALA A 36 11.92 -14.17 0.23
N ARG A 37 11.52 -15.22 -0.49
CA ARG A 37 12.12 -16.56 -0.33
C ARG A 37 13.59 -16.57 -0.72
N LYS A 38 13.96 -15.93 -1.83
CA LYS A 38 15.36 -15.82 -2.25
C LYS A 38 16.20 -15.08 -1.20
N ALA A 39 15.69 -13.99 -0.63
CA ALA A 39 16.41 -13.20 0.36
C ALA A 39 16.51 -13.92 1.71
N LEU A 40 15.42 -14.50 2.20
CA LEU A 40 15.36 -15.05 3.55
C LEU A 40 15.89 -16.49 3.65
N LEU A 41 15.50 -17.37 2.71
CA LEU A 41 15.74 -18.81 2.85
C LEU A 41 17.18 -19.25 2.50
N THR A 42 18.05 -18.33 2.13
CA THR A 42 19.50 -18.55 2.08
C THR A 42 20.14 -18.56 3.47
N LYS A 43 19.53 -17.87 4.45
CA LYS A 43 20.08 -17.70 5.81
C LYS A 43 19.19 -18.29 6.90
N TYR A 44 17.89 -18.32 6.69
CA TYR A 44 16.91 -18.75 7.66
C TYR A 44 16.08 -19.93 7.15
N SER A 45 15.63 -20.77 8.08
CA SER A 45 14.55 -21.73 7.85
C SER A 45 13.18 -21.06 8.10
N VAL A 46 12.13 -21.58 7.49
CA VAL A 46 10.74 -21.16 7.77
C VAL A 46 10.33 -21.37 9.25
N LYS A 47 11.03 -22.27 9.96
CA LYS A 47 10.79 -22.57 11.37
C LYS A 47 11.56 -21.66 12.31
N ASP A 48 12.52 -20.88 11.81
CA ASP A 48 13.34 -20.02 12.65
C ASP A 48 12.52 -18.86 13.24
N LYS A 49 12.79 -18.59 14.52
CA LYS A 49 12.20 -17.47 15.25
C LYS A 49 13.18 -16.31 15.29
N VAL A 50 12.81 -15.18 14.70
CA VAL A 50 13.62 -13.95 14.66
C VAL A 50 13.00 -12.90 15.58
N LYS A 51 13.84 -12.26 16.39
CA LYS A 51 13.39 -11.20 17.32
C LYS A 51 12.67 -10.08 16.56
N GLY A 52 11.49 -9.72 17.00
CA GLY A 52 10.65 -8.69 16.38
C GLY A 52 9.82 -9.15 15.17
N VAL A 53 10.17 -10.29 14.55
CA VAL A 53 9.43 -10.87 13.41
C VAL A 53 8.52 -12.01 13.85
N GLY A 54 8.96 -12.85 14.81
CA GLY A 54 8.32 -14.10 15.14
C GLY A 54 8.87 -15.27 14.33
N VAL A 55 8.07 -16.32 14.12
CA VAL A 55 8.41 -17.44 13.24
C VAL A 55 8.29 -16.99 11.80
N ILE A 56 9.34 -17.17 11.01
CA ILE A 56 9.42 -16.66 9.63
C ILE A 56 8.25 -17.17 8.78
N GLY A 57 7.98 -18.48 8.81
CA GLY A 57 6.89 -19.08 8.04
C GLY A 57 5.52 -18.51 8.41
N GLU A 58 5.24 -18.31 9.69
CA GLU A 58 3.99 -17.70 10.16
C GLU A 58 3.86 -16.25 9.70
N SER A 59 4.94 -15.46 9.81
CA SER A 59 4.96 -14.08 9.34
C SER A 59 4.74 -13.97 7.83
N LEU A 60 5.30 -14.91 7.05
CA LEU A 60 5.08 -14.97 5.61
C LEU A 60 3.65 -15.40 5.27
N LEU A 61 3.00 -16.24 6.07
CA LEU A 61 1.65 -16.74 5.85
C LEU A 61 0.55 -15.85 6.44
N THR A 62 0.90 -14.70 7.02
CA THR A 62 -0.10 -13.76 7.55
C THR A 62 -1.16 -13.45 6.48
N PRO A 63 -2.46 -13.69 6.74
CA PRO A 63 -3.52 -13.48 5.76
C PRO A 63 -3.59 -12.03 5.27
N THR A 64 -3.91 -11.87 4.00
CA THR A 64 -4.15 -10.54 3.40
C THR A 64 -5.34 -9.86 4.08
N GLU A 65 -5.18 -8.59 4.43
CA GLU A 65 -6.27 -7.75 4.97
C GLU A 65 -7.40 -7.59 3.94
N ILE A 66 -8.65 -7.67 4.40
CA ILE A 66 -9.82 -7.60 3.53
C ILE A 66 -10.39 -6.18 3.51
N TYR A 67 -10.12 -5.44 2.44
CA TYR A 67 -10.54 -4.04 2.28
C TYR A 67 -11.95 -3.86 1.68
N VAL A 68 -12.64 -4.93 1.30
CA VAL A 68 -13.89 -4.86 0.52
C VAL A 68 -14.96 -4.01 1.23
N LYS A 69 -15.29 -4.34 2.49
CA LYS A 69 -16.34 -3.63 3.24
C LYS A 69 -16.02 -2.13 3.44
N PRO A 70 -14.83 -1.74 3.97
CA PRO A 70 -14.52 -0.32 4.16
C PRO A 70 -14.45 0.43 2.83
N VAL A 71 -13.88 -0.14 1.78
CA VAL A 71 -13.78 0.52 0.47
C VAL A 71 -15.16 0.75 -0.15
N LEU A 72 -16.07 -0.22 -0.07
CA LEU A 72 -17.45 -0.03 -0.55
C LEU A 72 -18.16 1.07 0.24
N GLU A 73 -18.01 1.12 1.58
CA GLU A 73 -18.59 2.19 2.40
C GLU A 73 -17.98 3.57 2.04
N ILE A 74 -16.67 3.63 1.78
CA ILE A 74 -15.99 4.85 1.33
C ILE A 74 -16.56 5.33 -0.01
N ILE A 75 -16.70 4.46 -1.00
CA ILE A 75 -17.25 4.80 -2.32
C ILE A 75 -18.68 5.36 -2.20
N GLN A 76 -19.48 4.80 -1.30
CA GLN A 76 -20.85 5.24 -1.08
C GLN A 76 -20.96 6.60 -0.36
N LYS A 77 -20.05 6.87 0.58
CA LYS A 77 -20.18 8.01 1.50
C LYS A 77 -19.21 9.17 1.23
N CYS A 78 -18.18 8.96 0.44
CA CYS A 78 -17.12 9.92 0.16
C CYS A 78 -16.94 10.14 -1.34
N LYS A 79 -16.46 11.34 -1.70
CA LYS A 79 -16.02 11.61 -3.07
C LYS A 79 -14.56 11.15 -3.21
N VAL A 80 -14.35 10.02 -3.89
CA VAL A 80 -13.01 9.46 -4.14
C VAL A 80 -12.60 9.69 -5.57
N ASN A 81 -11.32 10.00 -5.78
CA ASN A 81 -10.74 10.28 -7.09
C ASN A 81 -9.95 9.08 -7.63
N GLY A 82 -9.42 8.21 -6.75
CA GLY A 82 -8.69 7.01 -7.14
C GLY A 82 -8.65 5.97 -6.04
N LEU A 83 -8.53 4.70 -6.44
CA LEU A 83 -8.46 3.53 -5.57
C LEU A 83 -7.40 2.58 -6.10
N ALA A 84 -6.48 2.13 -5.25
CA ALA A 84 -5.45 1.16 -5.63
C ALA A 84 -5.21 0.13 -4.52
N HIS A 85 -5.41 -1.13 -4.83
CA HIS A 85 -4.92 -2.23 -3.99
C HIS A 85 -3.43 -2.43 -4.26
N ILE A 86 -2.60 -2.27 -3.23
CA ILE A 86 -1.14 -2.35 -3.31
C ILE A 86 -0.73 -3.83 -3.32
N THR A 87 -0.61 -4.38 -4.51
CA THR A 87 -0.27 -5.78 -4.81
C THR A 87 0.98 -5.83 -5.71
N GLY A 88 1.19 -6.88 -6.52
CA GLY A 88 2.38 -7.00 -7.40
C GLY A 88 2.66 -5.72 -8.19
N GLY A 89 3.91 -5.24 -8.17
CA GLY A 89 4.31 -3.92 -8.64
C GLY A 89 4.13 -2.79 -7.61
N ALA A 90 3.61 -3.11 -6.43
CA ALA A 90 3.50 -2.22 -5.27
C ALA A 90 3.04 -0.79 -5.64
N PHE A 91 3.79 0.24 -5.25
CA PHE A 91 3.42 1.64 -5.49
C PHE A 91 3.51 2.06 -6.96
N THR A 92 4.26 1.35 -7.81
CA THR A 92 4.32 1.66 -9.25
C THR A 92 2.95 1.57 -9.93
N LYS A 93 2.02 0.79 -9.35
CA LYS A 93 0.63 0.67 -9.83
C LYS A 93 -0.17 1.96 -9.79
N LEU A 94 0.22 2.92 -8.96
CA LEU A 94 -0.48 4.21 -8.88
C LEU A 94 -0.52 4.91 -10.24
N LEU A 95 0.50 4.74 -11.08
CA LEU A 95 0.52 5.28 -12.45
C LEU A 95 -0.57 4.70 -13.37
N ARG A 96 -1.17 3.56 -13.01
CA ARG A 96 -2.32 2.99 -13.75
C ARG A 96 -3.60 3.79 -13.54
N LEU A 97 -3.73 4.50 -12.42
CA LEU A 97 -4.87 5.36 -12.14
C LEU A 97 -4.82 6.62 -13.02
N LYS A 98 -3.67 7.28 -13.02
CA LYS A 98 -3.41 8.46 -13.85
C LYS A 98 -1.90 8.68 -13.96
N LYS A 99 -1.42 9.07 -15.15
CA LYS A 99 -0.01 9.41 -15.39
C LYS A 99 0.32 10.81 -14.85
N ILE A 100 0.39 10.95 -13.53
CA ILE A 100 0.67 12.18 -12.77
C ILE A 100 1.73 11.89 -11.70
N GLY A 101 2.09 12.85 -10.86
CA GLY A 101 3.02 12.67 -9.75
C GLY A 101 2.34 12.13 -8.49
N TYR A 102 2.90 11.07 -7.91
CA TYR A 102 2.54 10.52 -6.60
C TYR A 102 3.73 10.68 -5.68
N ASN A 103 3.66 11.61 -4.72
CA ASN A 103 4.71 11.81 -3.71
C ASN A 103 4.28 11.14 -2.41
N ILE A 104 5.01 10.10 -2.00
CA ILE A 104 4.78 9.32 -0.78
C ILE A 104 5.94 9.61 0.17
N ASP A 105 5.67 10.27 1.29
CA ASP A 105 6.66 10.75 2.24
C ASP A 105 6.37 10.39 3.70
N SER A 106 5.22 9.77 3.96
CA SER A 106 4.77 9.42 5.32
C SER A 106 4.21 7.99 5.36
N LEU A 107 5.08 7.00 5.14
CA LEU A 107 4.68 5.61 5.23
C LEU A 107 4.39 5.20 6.69
N PRO A 108 3.45 4.25 6.92
CA PRO A 108 3.23 3.66 8.22
C PRO A 108 4.44 2.82 8.65
N THR A 109 4.42 2.33 9.90
CA THR A 109 5.43 1.39 10.37
C THR A 109 5.53 0.18 9.43
N ILE A 110 6.71 -0.02 8.85
CA ILE A 110 6.99 -1.12 7.94
C ILE A 110 6.93 -2.44 8.73
N PRO A 111 6.21 -3.46 8.24
CA PRO A 111 6.17 -4.77 8.87
C PRO A 111 7.56 -5.37 9.09
N PRO A 112 7.85 -5.94 10.27
CA PRO A 112 9.20 -6.42 10.61
C PRO A 112 9.78 -7.43 9.61
N ILE A 113 8.94 -8.29 9.03
CA ILE A 113 9.39 -9.26 8.01
C ILE A 113 9.94 -8.56 6.76
N MET A 114 9.40 -7.39 6.38
CA MET A 114 9.91 -6.63 5.23
C MET A 114 11.25 -5.96 5.55
N LYS A 115 11.43 -5.47 6.79
CA LYS A 115 12.73 -4.97 7.24
C LYS A 115 13.78 -6.08 7.22
N LEU A 116 13.41 -7.27 7.69
CA LEU A 116 14.31 -8.43 7.63
C LEU A 116 14.71 -8.79 6.20
N ILE A 117 13.79 -8.68 5.24
CA ILE A 117 14.09 -8.90 3.81
C ILE A 117 15.09 -7.85 3.29
N GLU A 118 14.89 -6.57 3.64
CA GLU A 118 15.79 -5.48 3.27
C GLU A 118 17.20 -5.69 3.85
N GLU A 119 17.29 -6.12 5.10
CA GLU A 119 18.55 -6.47 5.79
C GLU A 119 19.32 -7.63 5.12
N GLN A 120 18.66 -8.46 4.30
CA GLN A 120 19.32 -9.47 3.47
C GLN A 120 19.88 -8.90 2.14
N GLY A 121 19.96 -7.59 1.99
CA GLY A 121 20.59 -6.91 0.86
C GLY A 121 19.65 -6.57 -0.30
N VAL A 122 18.35 -6.66 -0.11
CA VAL A 122 17.41 -6.16 -1.12
C VAL A 122 17.43 -4.64 -1.12
N LYS A 123 17.68 -4.03 -2.29
CA LYS A 123 17.82 -2.58 -2.41
C LYS A 123 16.49 -1.86 -2.07
N PRO A 124 16.56 -0.66 -1.44
CA PRO A 124 15.36 0.09 -1.03
C PRO A 124 14.38 0.37 -2.18
N ASP A 125 14.86 0.71 -3.37
CA ASP A 125 14.01 0.96 -4.53
C ASP A 125 13.26 -0.31 -4.98
N GLU A 126 13.89 -1.48 -4.90
CA GLU A 126 13.26 -2.77 -5.19
C GLU A 126 12.22 -3.13 -4.13
N MET A 127 12.47 -2.80 -2.85
CA MET A 127 11.48 -2.97 -1.79
C MET A 127 10.18 -2.23 -2.12
N TYR A 128 10.25 -0.97 -2.54
CA TYR A 128 9.07 -0.16 -2.89
C TYR A 128 8.40 -0.55 -4.22
N LYS A 129 9.09 -1.28 -5.10
CA LYS A 129 8.55 -1.81 -6.35
C LYS A 129 7.87 -3.18 -6.16
N THR A 130 8.29 -3.93 -5.15
CA THR A 130 7.87 -5.32 -4.96
C THR A 130 6.91 -5.48 -3.79
N PHE A 131 7.18 -4.83 -2.65
CA PHE A 131 6.43 -5.00 -1.42
C PHE A 131 5.52 -3.81 -1.10
N ASN A 132 4.46 -4.07 -0.36
CA ASN A 132 3.48 -3.06 0.03
C ASN A 132 4.00 -2.10 1.12
N MET A 133 5.12 -2.40 1.77
CA MET A 133 5.80 -1.58 2.79
C MET A 133 4.88 -1.08 3.90
N GLY A 134 3.89 -1.89 4.29
CA GLY A 134 2.92 -1.56 5.34
C GLY A 134 1.62 -0.92 4.84
N VAL A 135 1.50 -0.64 3.53
CA VAL A 135 0.31 -0.05 2.91
C VAL A 135 -0.35 -1.07 2.00
N GLY A 136 -1.52 -1.59 2.38
CA GLY A 136 -2.21 -2.58 1.55
C GLY A 136 -3.21 -1.97 0.56
N PHE A 137 -3.77 -0.80 0.88
CA PHE A 137 -4.72 -0.12 -0.01
C PHE A 137 -4.51 1.39 0.02
N CYS A 138 -4.61 2.04 -1.14
CA CYS A 138 -4.55 3.50 -1.27
C CYS A 138 -5.89 4.06 -1.75
N VAL A 139 -6.32 5.15 -1.11
CA VAL A 139 -7.43 5.99 -1.55
C VAL A 139 -6.89 7.36 -1.87
N VAL A 140 -7.22 7.89 -3.06
CA VAL A 140 -6.88 9.26 -3.46
C VAL A 140 -8.16 10.11 -3.43
N ALA A 141 -8.12 11.18 -2.66
CA ALA A 141 -9.27 12.06 -2.49
C ALA A 141 -8.81 13.51 -2.20
N SER A 142 -9.74 14.48 -2.29
CA SER A 142 -9.47 15.85 -1.84
C SER A 142 -9.31 15.91 -0.32
N LYS A 143 -8.62 16.95 0.18
CA LYS A 143 -8.28 17.11 1.59
C LYS A 143 -9.51 17.05 2.51
N GLU A 144 -10.64 17.59 2.08
CA GLU A 144 -11.90 17.63 2.86
C GLU A 144 -12.50 16.24 3.11
N GLN A 145 -12.09 15.23 2.35
CA GLN A 145 -12.60 13.85 2.49
C GLN A 145 -11.75 12.99 3.43
N VAL A 146 -10.53 13.43 3.76
CA VAL A 146 -9.50 12.63 4.44
C VAL A 146 -9.99 12.07 5.77
N ASP A 147 -10.48 12.94 6.67
CA ASP A 147 -10.88 12.51 8.02
C ASP A 147 -12.07 11.55 7.98
N LYS A 148 -13.01 11.78 7.07
CA LYS A 148 -14.13 10.88 6.87
C LYS A 148 -13.69 9.51 6.36
N ILE A 149 -12.76 9.46 5.40
CA ILE A 149 -12.20 8.20 4.89
C ILE A 149 -11.45 7.45 6.00
N LYS A 150 -10.61 8.14 6.77
CA LYS A 150 -9.89 7.56 7.92
C LYS A 150 -10.85 7.02 8.98
N SER A 151 -11.93 7.73 9.28
CA SER A 151 -12.94 7.28 10.24
C SER A 151 -13.66 6.00 9.79
N ILE A 152 -13.92 5.86 8.48
CA ILE A 152 -14.52 4.64 7.93
C ILE A 152 -13.54 3.47 8.06
N PHE A 153 -12.26 3.61 7.69
CA PHE A 153 -11.27 2.56 7.92
C PHE A 153 -11.19 2.15 9.39
N LYS A 154 -11.14 3.12 10.30
CA LYS A 154 -11.11 2.89 11.76
C LYS A 154 -12.34 2.10 12.24
N LYS A 155 -13.54 2.42 11.74
CA LYS A 155 -14.80 1.69 12.03
C LYS A 155 -14.69 0.20 11.66
N HIS A 156 -13.92 -0.11 10.62
CA HIS A 156 -13.65 -1.49 10.18
C HIS A 156 -12.36 -2.08 10.77
N ASN A 157 -11.83 -1.50 11.87
CA ASN A 157 -10.61 -1.92 12.56
C ASN A 157 -9.34 -1.87 11.70
N ILE A 158 -9.32 -1.07 10.64
CA ILE A 158 -8.16 -0.86 9.79
C ILE A 158 -7.56 0.51 10.07
N SER A 159 -6.30 0.53 10.50
CA SER A 159 -5.55 1.78 10.64
C SER A 159 -5.27 2.39 9.27
N SER A 160 -5.38 3.70 9.18
CA SER A 160 -5.06 4.44 7.95
C SER A 160 -4.50 5.82 8.27
N GLN A 161 -3.67 6.33 7.39
CA GLN A 161 -3.06 7.66 7.51
C GLN A 161 -2.88 8.31 6.14
N GLU A 162 -2.64 9.61 6.15
CA GLU A 162 -2.12 10.30 4.99
C GLU A 162 -0.68 9.84 4.76
N ILE A 163 -0.39 9.33 3.57
CA ILE A 163 0.94 8.83 3.22
C ILE A 163 1.64 9.73 2.21
N GLY A 164 0.96 10.72 1.67
CA GLY A 164 1.51 11.65 0.69
C GLY A 164 0.44 12.38 -0.10
N GLN A 165 0.87 12.99 -1.20
CA GLN A 165 -0.01 13.83 -2.03
C GLN A 165 0.28 13.69 -3.53
N ILE A 166 -0.69 14.10 -4.33
CA ILE A 166 -0.58 14.17 -5.79
C ILE A 166 0.14 15.47 -6.18
N THR A 167 1.13 15.35 -7.06
CA THR A 167 1.95 16.48 -7.53
C THR A 167 1.94 16.59 -9.05
N SER A 168 2.46 17.68 -9.60
CA SER A 168 2.62 17.87 -11.04
C SER A 168 3.82 17.12 -11.62
N LYS A 169 4.83 16.78 -10.79
CA LYS A 169 6.05 16.06 -11.20
C LYS A 169 5.72 14.60 -11.46
N LYS A 170 5.59 14.23 -12.73
CA LYS A 170 5.20 12.86 -13.15
C LYS A 170 6.11 11.78 -12.60
N GLY A 171 5.51 10.72 -12.09
CA GLY A 171 6.20 9.55 -11.53
C GLY A 171 5.70 9.18 -10.15
N VAL A 172 6.25 8.11 -9.59
CA VAL A 172 6.04 7.71 -8.20
C VAL A 172 7.33 7.96 -7.44
N PHE A 173 7.23 8.74 -6.38
CA PHE A 173 8.36 9.10 -5.50
C PHE A 173 8.05 8.59 -4.11
N VAL A 174 9.01 7.90 -3.51
CA VAL A 174 8.92 7.45 -2.12
C VAL A 174 10.13 8.01 -1.38
N ASN A 175 9.90 8.77 -0.32
CA ASN A 175 10.96 9.47 0.43
C ASN A 175 11.93 10.21 -0.52
N SER A 176 11.38 10.99 -1.45
CA SER A 176 12.09 11.74 -2.49
C SER A 176 12.81 10.91 -3.56
N THR A 177 12.85 9.60 -3.45
CA THR A 177 13.43 8.70 -4.46
C THR A 177 12.40 8.33 -5.51
N LYS A 178 12.72 8.56 -6.79
CA LYS A 178 11.86 8.13 -7.90
C LYS A 178 11.95 6.62 -8.07
N ILE A 179 10.80 5.94 -8.03
CA ILE A 179 10.71 4.47 -8.22
C ILE A 179 9.99 4.08 -9.52
N ALA A 180 9.24 5.00 -10.13
CA ALA A 180 8.61 4.80 -11.43
C ALA A 180 8.31 6.13 -12.16
#